data_f133197d4615fb744d976aaded18bff6
#
_entry.id   f133197d4615fb744d976aaded18bff6
#
_cell.length_a   1.000
_cell.length_b   1.000
_cell.length_c   1.000
_cell.angle_alpha   90.00
_cell.angle_beta   90.00
_cell.angle_gamma   90.00
#
_symmetry.space_group_name_H-M   'P 1'
#
loop_
_entity.id
_entity.type
_entity.pdbx_description
1 polymer ?
#
loop_
_entity_poly.entity_id
_entity_poly.type
_entity_poly.pdbx_seq_one_letter_code
_entity_poly.pdbx_strand_id
1 'polypeptide(L)'
;MPQAILPNGINIEYDTLGDPKNPTLLWIMGFGAQMTAWPEDFLHLFVEQGFHIVRFDNRDCGLSYKHDGVMVETDKVTMQAAMGETVTVPVPYTLSDMAEDAMGVLDHLGIEKAHIIGASMGGMIAQTVAIEHPHRTQSLVSIMSVPGDLAYGTPTEAALNTLLAPPSPDRATYIESAANWAVWCSKKYFDLA
;
A
#
# COMPACT_ATOMS: atom_id res chain seq x y z
N MET A 1 -14.23 8.37 -9.17
CA MET A 1 -14.37 7.24 -8.22
C MET A 1 -14.94 7.76 -6.92
N PRO A 2 -15.62 6.93 -6.12
CA PRO A 2 -16.19 7.38 -4.85
C PRO A 2 -15.10 7.64 -3.79
N GLN A 3 -15.44 8.45 -2.78
CA GLN A 3 -14.57 8.76 -1.66
C GLN A 3 -15.23 8.39 -0.33
N ALA A 4 -14.49 7.71 0.52
CA ALA A 4 -14.85 7.50 1.92
C ALA A 4 -14.37 8.71 2.74
N ILE A 5 -15.29 9.39 3.41
CA ILE A 5 -14.94 10.45 4.38
C ILE A 5 -14.81 9.77 5.73
N LEU A 6 -13.59 9.77 6.27
CA LEU A 6 -13.27 9.09 7.52
C LEU A 6 -13.59 9.98 8.75
N PRO A 7 -13.74 9.38 9.94
CA PRO A 7 -14.05 10.13 11.16
C PRO A 7 -13.01 11.21 11.53
N ASN A 8 -11.75 11.01 11.12
CA ASN A 8 -10.66 11.99 11.29
C ASN A 8 -10.70 13.15 10.29
N GLY A 9 -11.69 13.17 9.38
CA GLY A 9 -11.91 14.23 8.41
C GLY A 9 -11.14 14.08 7.10
N ILE A 10 -10.32 13.03 6.93
CA ILE A 10 -9.66 12.78 5.66
C ILE A 10 -10.57 12.01 4.70
N ASN A 11 -10.33 12.19 3.41
CA ASN A 11 -11.02 11.45 2.36
C ASN A 11 -10.09 10.44 1.71
N ILE A 12 -10.58 9.22 1.55
CA ILE A 12 -9.89 8.12 0.90
C ILE A 12 -10.66 7.74 -0.36
N GLU A 13 -10.00 7.81 -1.49
CA GLU A 13 -10.53 7.35 -2.79
C GLU A 13 -10.51 5.84 -2.83
N TYR A 14 -11.61 5.22 -3.23
CA TYR A 14 -11.73 3.77 -3.31
C TYR A 14 -12.48 3.33 -4.56
N ASP A 15 -12.42 2.04 -4.83
CA ASP A 15 -13.16 1.38 -5.89
C ASP A 15 -13.56 -0.03 -5.44
N THR A 16 -14.66 -0.56 -6.00
CA THR A 16 -15.16 -1.88 -5.66
C THR A 16 -15.53 -2.68 -6.90
N LEU A 17 -15.33 -3.99 -6.87
CA LEU A 17 -15.68 -4.93 -7.92
C LEU A 17 -16.44 -6.14 -7.30
N GLY A 18 -17.41 -6.67 -8.01
CA GLY A 18 -18.18 -7.83 -7.56
C GLY A 18 -19.41 -7.47 -6.71
N ASP A 19 -20.06 -8.50 -6.16
CA ASP A 19 -21.26 -8.32 -5.33
C ASP A 19 -20.86 -8.00 -3.87
N PRO A 20 -21.32 -6.88 -3.28
CA PRO A 20 -21.00 -6.49 -1.90
C PRO A 20 -21.52 -7.47 -0.84
N LYS A 21 -22.37 -8.43 -1.20
CA LYS A 21 -22.83 -9.50 -0.30
C LYS A 21 -21.82 -10.64 -0.13
N ASN A 22 -20.84 -10.70 -1.03
CA ASN A 22 -19.80 -11.72 -1.01
C ASN A 22 -18.71 -11.41 0.04
N PRO A 23 -17.92 -12.41 0.46
CA PRO A 23 -16.74 -12.18 1.29
C PRO A 23 -15.81 -11.13 0.66
N THR A 24 -15.39 -10.16 1.45
CA THR A 24 -14.59 -9.03 0.96
C THR A 24 -13.09 -9.32 1.00
N LEU A 25 -12.41 -9.01 -0.08
CA LEU A 25 -10.95 -8.89 -0.18
C LEU A 25 -10.60 -7.39 -0.21
N LEU A 26 -9.91 -6.90 0.84
CA LEU A 26 -9.39 -5.54 0.90
C LEU A 26 -7.96 -5.52 0.35
N TRP A 27 -7.71 -4.76 -0.70
CA TRP A 27 -6.44 -4.68 -1.41
C TRP A 27 -5.71 -3.37 -1.11
N ILE A 28 -4.53 -3.47 -0.50
CA ILE A 28 -3.72 -2.34 -0.06
C ILE A 28 -2.44 -2.27 -0.89
N MET A 29 -2.24 -1.16 -1.60
CA MET A 29 -1.08 -0.96 -2.45
C MET A 29 0.12 -0.43 -1.65
N GLY A 30 1.32 -0.59 -2.23
CA GLY A 30 2.58 -0.16 -1.64
C GLY A 30 2.89 1.32 -1.84
N PHE A 31 4.12 1.69 -1.48
CA PHE A 31 4.62 3.06 -1.51
C PHE A 31 4.50 3.68 -2.90
N GLY A 32 3.88 4.87 -2.97
CA GLY A 32 3.75 5.67 -4.19
C GLY A 32 2.86 5.08 -5.29
N ALA A 33 2.27 3.90 -5.09
CA ALA A 33 1.44 3.24 -6.08
C ALA A 33 -0.06 3.47 -5.81
N GLN A 34 -0.80 3.75 -6.86
CA GLN A 34 -2.26 3.89 -6.81
C GLN A 34 -2.95 2.53 -6.86
N MET A 35 -4.18 2.46 -6.38
CA MET A 35 -5.02 1.24 -6.44
C MET A 35 -5.19 0.69 -7.85
N THR A 36 -5.06 1.54 -8.88
CA THR A 36 -5.13 1.14 -10.29
C THR A 36 -3.92 0.33 -10.75
N ALA A 37 -2.86 0.23 -9.95
CA ALA A 37 -1.73 -0.65 -10.22
C ALA A 37 -2.09 -2.15 -10.04
N TRP A 38 -3.20 -2.47 -9.37
CA TRP A 38 -3.79 -3.80 -9.43
C TRP A 38 -4.51 -3.98 -10.76
N PRO A 39 -4.06 -4.88 -11.67
CA PRO A 39 -4.71 -5.09 -12.96
C PRO A 39 -6.16 -5.57 -12.77
N GLU A 40 -7.11 -4.96 -13.46
CA GLU A 40 -8.53 -5.33 -13.31
C GLU A 40 -8.81 -6.77 -13.71
N ASP A 41 -8.19 -7.26 -14.80
CA ASP A 41 -8.33 -8.65 -15.24
C ASP A 41 -7.88 -9.62 -14.13
N PHE A 42 -6.82 -9.27 -13.39
CA PHE A 42 -6.38 -10.07 -12.25
C PHE A 42 -7.41 -10.05 -11.10
N LEU A 43 -7.98 -8.89 -10.78
CA LEU A 43 -9.00 -8.77 -9.73
C LEU A 43 -10.30 -9.49 -10.13
N HIS A 44 -10.65 -9.48 -11.41
CA HIS A 44 -11.82 -10.18 -11.93
C HIS A 44 -11.76 -11.71 -11.71
N LEU A 45 -10.58 -12.31 -11.66
CA LEU A 45 -10.41 -13.73 -11.31
C LEU A 45 -10.99 -14.05 -9.92
N PHE A 46 -10.87 -13.13 -8.97
CA PHE A 46 -11.42 -13.28 -7.62
C PHE A 46 -12.93 -12.99 -7.60
N VAL A 47 -13.39 -12.02 -8.39
CA VAL A 47 -14.83 -11.76 -8.54
C VAL A 47 -15.55 -12.98 -9.09
N GLU A 48 -14.98 -13.66 -10.08
CA GLU A 48 -15.50 -14.91 -10.66
C GLU A 48 -15.54 -16.06 -9.64
N GLN A 49 -14.69 -16.02 -8.61
CA GLN A 49 -14.70 -16.96 -7.50
C GLN A 49 -15.68 -16.57 -6.38
N GLY A 50 -16.47 -15.53 -6.58
CA GLY A 50 -17.48 -15.10 -5.62
C GLY A 50 -16.93 -14.22 -4.49
N PHE A 51 -15.90 -13.41 -4.75
CA PHE A 51 -15.41 -12.40 -3.81
C PHE A 51 -15.89 -11.00 -4.20
N HIS A 52 -16.03 -10.16 -3.19
CA HIS A 52 -16.17 -8.72 -3.32
C HIS A 52 -14.78 -8.08 -3.14
N ILE A 53 -14.37 -7.25 -4.07
CA ILE A 53 -13.08 -6.56 -4.03
C ILE A 53 -13.30 -5.13 -3.54
N VAL A 54 -12.47 -4.70 -2.61
CA VAL A 54 -12.31 -3.29 -2.22
C VAL A 54 -10.85 -2.93 -2.38
N ARG A 55 -10.57 -1.89 -3.15
CA ARG A 55 -9.23 -1.31 -3.29
C ARG A 55 -9.29 0.20 -3.07
N PHE A 56 -8.23 0.80 -2.58
CA PHE A 56 -8.19 2.23 -2.29
C PHE A 56 -6.80 2.81 -2.50
N ASP A 57 -6.74 4.12 -2.71
CA ASP A 57 -5.50 4.88 -2.70
C ASP A 57 -5.14 5.22 -1.25
N ASN A 58 -3.94 4.87 -0.81
CA ASN A 58 -3.43 5.31 0.50
C ASN A 58 -3.42 6.84 0.60
N ARG A 59 -3.42 7.39 1.82
CA ARG A 59 -3.13 8.83 2.02
C ARG A 59 -1.85 9.21 1.29
N ASP A 60 -1.74 10.44 0.81
CA ASP A 60 -0.66 10.97 -0.04
C ASP A 60 -0.54 10.30 -1.42
N CYS A 61 -1.45 9.39 -1.79
CA CYS A 61 -1.45 8.72 -3.08
C CYS A 61 -2.73 9.02 -3.87
N GLY A 62 -2.64 8.99 -5.20
CA GLY A 62 -3.77 9.11 -6.11
C GLY A 62 -4.68 10.31 -5.83
N LEU A 63 -5.97 10.05 -5.63
CA LEU A 63 -6.99 11.06 -5.32
C LEU A 63 -7.39 11.10 -3.83
N SER A 64 -6.74 10.31 -2.99
CA SER A 64 -6.90 10.38 -1.53
C SER A 64 -6.28 11.64 -0.95
N TYR A 65 -6.61 11.92 0.31
CA TYR A 65 -6.11 13.05 1.09
C TYR A 65 -4.60 13.22 0.98
N LYS A 66 -4.14 14.48 0.91
CA LYS A 66 -2.73 14.88 0.84
C LYS A 66 -2.34 15.71 2.05
N HIS A 67 -1.18 15.41 2.63
CA HIS A 67 -0.53 16.24 3.64
C HIS A 67 0.25 17.38 2.98
N ASP A 68 -0.45 18.24 2.23
CA ASP A 68 0.17 19.35 1.51
C ASP A 68 0.85 20.34 2.47
N GLY A 69 2.08 20.75 2.11
CA GLY A 69 2.87 21.72 2.86
C GLY A 69 3.54 21.17 4.12
N VAL A 70 3.39 19.89 4.43
CA VAL A 70 4.12 19.25 5.53
C VAL A 70 5.49 18.81 5.06
N MET A 71 6.54 19.38 5.66
CA MET A 71 7.92 19.00 5.40
C MET A 71 8.41 18.04 6.49
N VAL A 72 8.94 16.90 6.07
CA VAL A 72 9.53 15.90 6.98
C VAL A 72 11.04 15.83 6.74
N GLU A 73 11.82 15.79 7.82
CA GLU A 73 13.27 15.59 7.76
C GLU A 73 13.59 14.11 7.45
N THR A 74 13.26 13.68 6.23
CA THR A 74 13.34 12.28 5.81
C THR A 74 14.73 11.67 6.02
N ASP A 75 15.80 12.43 5.81
CA ASP A 75 17.17 11.96 6.01
C ASP A 75 17.43 11.58 7.48
N LYS A 76 16.92 12.37 8.43
CA LYS A 76 17.03 12.07 9.87
C LYS A 76 16.18 10.85 10.24
N VAL A 77 14.95 10.77 9.75
CA VAL A 77 14.08 9.61 9.96
C VAL A 77 14.76 8.34 9.47
N THR A 78 15.27 8.38 8.24
CA THR A 78 15.95 7.23 7.62
C THR A 78 17.23 6.85 8.40
N MET A 79 18.03 7.83 8.82
CA MET A 79 19.25 7.58 9.58
C MET A 79 18.95 6.95 10.94
N GLN A 80 18.00 7.49 11.70
CA GLN A 80 17.62 6.93 13.00
C GLN A 80 17.09 5.50 12.86
N ALA A 81 16.21 5.26 11.87
CA ALA A 81 15.70 3.93 11.60
C ALA A 81 16.80 2.93 11.20
N ALA A 82 17.74 3.34 10.35
CA ALA A 82 18.87 2.49 9.93
C ALA A 82 19.83 2.15 11.07
N MET A 83 19.93 3.02 12.08
CA MET A 83 20.73 2.80 13.29
C MET A 83 19.98 1.98 14.36
N GLY A 84 18.73 1.61 14.12
CA GLY A 84 17.88 0.95 15.11
C GLY A 84 17.48 1.85 16.29
N GLU A 85 17.56 3.16 16.10
CA GLU A 85 17.20 4.16 17.10
C GLU A 85 15.69 4.46 17.03
N THR A 86 15.15 4.95 18.15
CA THR A 86 13.80 5.48 18.14
C THR A 86 13.73 6.74 17.29
N VAL A 87 12.84 6.76 16.30
CA VAL A 87 12.60 7.96 15.49
C VAL A 87 12.00 9.05 16.38
N THR A 88 12.71 10.14 16.53
CA THR A 88 12.31 11.30 17.36
C THR A 88 11.83 12.48 16.53
N VAL A 89 12.04 12.44 15.23
CA VAL A 89 11.54 13.47 14.29
C VAL A 89 10.04 13.34 14.16
N PRO A 90 9.28 14.43 14.27
CA PRO A 90 7.85 14.40 14.04
C PRO A 90 7.52 13.90 12.62
N VAL A 91 6.64 12.92 12.53
CA VAL A 91 6.11 12.41 11.27
C VAL A 91 4.60 12.71 11.21
N PRO A 92 4.04 12.99 10.03
CA PRO A 92 2.63 13.36 9.90
C PRO A 92 1.70 12.17 10.17
N TYR A 93 2.14 10.96 9.96
CA TYR A 93 1.39 9.72 10.19
C TYR A 93 2.32 8.50 10.23
N THR A 94 1.76 7.41 10.71
CA THR A 94 2.42 6.12 10.89
C THR A 94 1.70 5.01 10.09
N LEU A 95 2.22 3.78 10.15
CA LEU A 95 1.51 2.61 9.60
C LEU A 95 0.19 2.34 10.35
N SER A 96 0.11 2.65 11.65
CA SER A 96 -1.13 2.54 12.42
C SER A 96 -2.20 3.50 11.89
N ASP A 97 -1.83 4.75 11.58
CA ASP A 97 -2.77 5.69 10.97
C ASP A 97 -3.27 5.21 9.60
N MET A 98 -2.40 4.56 8.81
CA MET A 98 -2.79 4.00 7.51
C MET A 98 -3.65 2.73 7.68
N ALA A 99 -3.44 1.95 8.74
CA ALA A 99 -4.30 0.83 9.10
C ALA A 99 -5.70 1.31 9.52
N GLU A 100 -5.78 2.40 10.28
CA GLU A 100 -7.06 3.05 10.61
C GLU A 100 -7.79 3.56 9.36
N ASP A 101 -7.08 4.08 8.35
CA ASP A 101 -7.69 4.45 7.07
C ASP A 101 -8.33 3.24 6.38
N ALA A 102 -7.61 2.11 6.34
CA ALA A 102 -8.12 0.87 5.75
C ALA A 102 -9.40 0.40 6.47
N MET A 103 -9.41 0.49 7.81
CA MET A 103 -10.62 0.19 8.61
C MET A 103 -11.73 1.19 8.34
N GLY A 104 -11.39 2.47 8.23
CA GLY A 104 -12.35 3.53 7.92
C GLY A 104 -13.05 3.34 6.55
N VAL A 105 -12.32 2.84 5.56
CA VAL A 105 -12.93 2.46 4.25
C VAL A 105 -13.90 1.29 4.42
N LEU A 106 -13.56 0.26 5.19
CA LEU A 106 -14.48 -0.85 5.48
C LEU A 106 -15.72 -0.38 6.25
N ASP A 107 -15.54 0.51 7.23
CA ASP A 107 -16.65 1.08 8.03
C ASP A 107 -17.59 1.93 7.15
N HIS A 108 -17.03 2.75 6.26
CA HIS A 108 -17.80 3.52 5.29
C HIS A 108 -18.67 2.62 4.39
N LEU A 109 -18.17 1.44 4.05
CA LEU A 109 -18.88 0.45 3.23
C LEU A 109 -19.79 -0.48 4.03
N GLY A 110 -19.80 -0.37 5.36
CA GLY A 110 -20.58 -1.26 6.25
C GLY A 110 -20.05 -2.70 6.30
N ILE A 111 -18.76 -2.89 6.03
CA ILE A 111 -18.09 -4.20 6.00
C ILE A 111 -17.48 -4.50 7.36
N GLU A 112 -18.01 -5.49 8.06
CA GLU A 112 -17.55 -5.87 9.40
C GLU A 112 -16.16 -6.51 9.40
N LYS A 113 -15.88 -7.39 8.45
CA LYS A 113 -14.64 -8.18 8.34
C LYS A 113 -14.22 -8.33 6.89
N ALA A 114 -12.90 -8.40 6.66
CA ALA A 114 -12.36 -8.66 5.34
C ALA A 114 -11.13 -9.58 5.39
N HIS A 115 -10.81 -10.21 4.27
CA HIS A 115 -9.49 -10.76 4.01
C HIS A 115 -8.59 -9.58 3.60
N ILE A 116 -7.47 -9.40 4.28
CA ILE A 116 -6.57 -8.25 4.07
C ILE A 116 -5.39 -8.68 3.21
N ILE A 117 -5.22 -8.00 2.09
CA ILE A 117 -4.18 -8.30 1.10
C ILE A 117 -3.36 -7.03 0.88
N GLY A 118 -2.06 -7.11 1.06
CA GLY A 118 -1.19 -5.94 0.87
C GLY A 118 0.10 -6.27 0.16
N ALA A 119 0.55 -5.36 -0.71
CA ALA A 119 1.81 -5.50 -1.42
C ALA A 119 2.83 -4.47 -0.95
N SER A 120 4.10 -4.89 -0.72
CA SER A 120 5.20 -4.03 -0.28
C SER A 120 4.84 -3.28 1.02
N MET A 121 4.89 -1.96 1.06
CA MET A 121 4.39 -1.16 2.19
C MET A 121 2.92 -1.48 2.52
N GLY A 122 2.09 -1.78 1.52
CA GLY A 122 0.72 -2.25 1.75
C GLY A 122 0.65 -3.56 2.53
N GLY A 123 1.66 -4.44 2.38
CA GLY A 123 1.80 -5.63 3.21
C GLY A 123 2.17 -5.31 4.66
N MET A 124 2.95 -4.25 4.91
CA MET A 124 3.23 -3.76 6.26
C MET A 124 1.95 -3.19 6.90
N ILE A 125 1.18 -2.40 6.14
CA ILE A 125 -0.13 -1.89 6.58
C ILE A 125 -1.08 -3.06 6.89
N ALA A 126 -1.15 -4.07 6.02
CA ALA A 126 -1.98 -5.26 6.22
C ALA A 126 -1.59 -6.06 7.48
N GLN A 127 -0.29 -6.16 7.78
CA GLN A 127 0.19 -6.75 9.03
C GLN A 127 -0.23 -5.91 10.24
N THR A 128 -0.11 -4.59 10.16
CA THR A 128 -0.57 -3.66 11.21
C THR A 128 -2.07 -3.81 11.44
N VAL A 129 -2.89 -3.87 10.38
CA VAL A 129 -4.33 -4.17 10.49
C VAL A 129 -4.57 -5.48 11.23
N ALA A 130 -3.86 -6.56 10.89
CA ALA A 130 -4.06 -7.85 11.52
C ALA A 130 -3.67 -7.86 13.02
N ILE A 131 -2.69 -7.04 13.41
CA ILE A 131 -2.22 -6.90 14.79
C ILE A 131 -3.19 -6.04 15.61
N GLU A 132 -3.59 -4.88 15.09
CA GLU A 132 -4.38 -3.88 15.83
C GLU A 132 -5.88 -4.16 15.73
N HIS A 133 -6.33 -4.76 14.62
CA HIS A 133 -7.74 -5.10 14.36
C HIS A 133 -7.97 -6.59 14.06
N PRO A 134 -7.53 -7.52 14.94
CA PRO A 134 -7.60 -8.98 14.67
C PRO A 134 -9.04 -9.45 14.48
N HIS A 135 -10.00 -8.81 15.12
CA HIS A 135 -11.44 -9.13 14.99
C HIS A 135 -12.04 -8.69 13.65
N ARG A 136 -11.39 -7.78 12.92
CA ARG A 136 -11.77 -7.28 11.59
C ARG A 136 -11.09 -8.06 10.46
N THR A 137 -10.07 -8.87 10.79
CA THR A 137 -9.22 -9.60 9.83
C THR A 137 -9.64 -11.05 9.75
N GLN A 138 -10.12 -11.49 8.58
CA GLN A 138 -10.45 -12.90 8.32
C GLN A 138 -9.21 -13.71 7.94
N SER A 139 -8.33 -13.15 7.15
CA SER A 139 -7.01 -13.69 6.80
C SER A 139 -6.09 -12.57 6.36
N LEU A 140 -4.78 -12.83 6.37
CA LEU A 140 -3.74 -11.91 5.94
C LEU A 140 -2.95 -12.51 4.78
N VAL A 141 -2.79 -11.74 3.71
CA VAL A 141 -1.86 -12.02 2.61
C VAL A 141 -0.89 -10.87 2.49
N SER A 142 0.40 -11.14 2.76
CA SER A 142 1.47 -10.14 2.69
C SER A 142 2.40 -10.50 1.52
N ILE A 143 2.41 -9.65 0.48
CA ILE A 143 3.11 -9.88 -0.78
C ILE A 143 4.35 -8.99 -0.83
N MET A 144 5.55 -9.55 -1.12
CA MET A 144 6.83 -8.85 -1.23
C MET A 144 7.04 -7.80 -0.12
N SER A 145 6.75 -8.16 1.10
CA SER A 145 6.78 -7.31 2.28
C SER A 145 7.57 -7.95 3.41
N VAL A 146 7.93 -7.15 4.40
CA VAL A 146 8.72 -7.56 5.57
C VAL A 146 8.06 -7.11 6.87
N PRO A 147 8.37 -7.75 8.01
CA PRO A 147 7.79 -7.37 9.31
C PRO A 147 8.43 -6.12 9.95
N GLY A 148 9.34 -5.42 9.25
CA GLY A 148 10.06 -4.26 9.78
C GLY A 148 11.33 -4.59 10.57
N ASP A 149 11.63 -5.86 10.80
CA ASP A 149 12.88 -6.29 11.43
C ASP A 149 14.01 -6.36 10.37
N LEU A 150 15.08 -5.59 10.59
CA LEU A 150 16.24 -5.51 9.70
C LEU A 150 16.98 -6.85 9.53
N ALA A 151 16.75 -7.83 10.41
CA ALA A 151 17.31 -9.18 10.28
C ALA A 151 16.65 -9.96 9.14
N TYR A 152 15.50 -9.53 8.65
CA TYR A 152 14.72 -10.23 7.63
C TYR A 152 14.40 -9.31 6.44
N GLY A 153 14.63 -9.81 5.23
CA GLY A 153 14.13 -9.16 4.03
C GLY A 153 14.92 -7.92 3.59
N THR A 154 16.24 -7.90 3.81
CA THR A 154 17.10 -6.82 3.30
C THR A 154 17.06 -6.78 1.77
N PRO A 155 16.70 -5.66 1.15
CA PRO A 155 16.73 -5.51 -0.30
C PRO A 155 18.17 -5.56 -0.82
N THR A 156 18.35 -5.99 -2.08
CA THR A 156 19.64 -5.81 -2.75
C THR A 156 19.88 -4.31 -2.98
N GLU A 157 21.15 -3.90 -3.04
CA GLU A 157 21.53 -2.50 -3.31
C GLU A 157 20.89 -1.99 -4.61
N ALA A 158 20.86 -2.81 -5.67
CA ALA A 158 20.24 -2.45 -6.94
C ALA A 158 18.72 -2.21 -6.80
N ALA A 159 18.02 -3.04 -6.03
CA ALA A 159 16.59 -2.87 -5.77
C ALA A 159 16.31 -1.62 -4.93
N LEU A 160 17.13 -1.37 -3.90
CA LEU A 160 17.01 -0.20 -3.04
C LEU A 160 17.23 1.10 -3.83
N ASN A 161 18.28 1.16 -4.64
CA ASN A 161 18.58 2.32 -5.49
C ASN A 161 17.46 2.60 -6.49
N THR A 162 16.84 1.55 -7.05
CA THR A 162 15.69 1.70 -7.95
C THR A 162 14.46 2.21 -7.20
N LEU A 163 14.20 1.70 -6.01
CA LEU A 163 13.07 2.10 -5.16
C LEU A 163 13.14 3.58 -4.74
N LEU A 164 14.34 4.02 -4.35
CA LEU A 164 14.57 5.36 -3.83
C LEU A 164 14.93 6.38 -4.93
N ALA A 165 15.04 5.95 -6.19
CA ALA A 165 15.30 6.86 -7.30
C ALA A 165 14.19 7.92 -7.39
N PRO A 166 14.53 9.21 -7.44
CA PRO A 166 13.52 10.24 -7.63
C PRO A 166 12.80 10.04 -8.96
N PRO A 167 11.48 10.27 -9.01
CA PRO A 167 10.73 10.17 -10.25
C PRO A 167 11.26 11.19 -11.26
N SER A 168 11.37 10.78 -12.52
CA SER A 168 11.76 11.70 -13.59
C SER A 168 10.73 12.83 -13.73
N PRO A 169 11.18 14.09 -13.92
CA PRO A 169 10.28 15.22 -14.07
C PRO A 169 9.51 15.21 -15.40
N ASP A 170 10.00 14.50 -16.42
CA ASP A 170 9.32 14.40 -17.71
C ASP A 170 8.70 13.01 -17.93
N ARG A 171 7.54 13.04 -18.62
CA ARG A 171 6.72 11.85 -18.86
C ARG A 171 7.45 10.76 -19.68
N ALA A 172 8.25 11.15 -20.65
CA ALA A 172 8.91 10.19 -21.54
C ALA A 172 9.96 9.39 -20.76
N THR A 173 10.84 10.08 -20.04
CA THR A 173 11.85 9.48 -19.18
C THR A 173 11.22 8.68 -18.02
N TYR A 174 10.07 9.14 -17.49
CA TYR A 174 9.33 8.38 -16.49
C TYR A 174 8.87 7.03 -17.03
N ILE A 175 8.32 7.00 -18.24
CA ILE A 175 7.88 5.76 -18.91
C ILE A 175 9.07 4.84 -19.18
N GLU A 176 10.20 5.37 -19.65
CA GLU A 176 11.43 4.59 -19.86
C GLU A 176 11.95 4.02 -18.53
N SER A 177 11.91 4.82 -17.45
CA SER A 177 12.33 4.36 -16.11
C SER A 177 11.43 3.26 -15.54
N ALA A 178 10.20 3.14 -16.00
CA ALA A 178 9.31 2.05 -15.61
C ALA A 178 9.88 0.67 -16.00
N ALA A 179 10.72 0.60 -17.03
CA ALA A 179 11.46 -0.63 -17.36
C ALA A 179 12.41 -1.09 -16.24
N ASN A 180 12.82 -0.19 -15.33
CA ASN A 180 13.62 -0.52 -14.16
C ASN A 180 12.88 -1.43 -13.17
N TRP A 181 11.56 -1.50 -13.25
CA TRP A 181 10.75 -2.46 -12.48
C TRP A 181 11.17 -3.91 -12.72
N ALA A 182 11.77 -4.21 -13.88
CA ALA A 182 12.35 -5.51 -14.14
C ALA A 182 13.45 -5.90 -13.13
N VAL A 183 14.13 -4.92 -12.54
CA VAL A 183 15.13 -5.16 -11.48
C VAL A 183 14.47 -5.70 -10.22
N TRP A 184 13.28 -5.20 -9.91
CA TRP A 184 12.49 -5.62 -8.74
C TRP A 184 11.88 -7.00 -8.92
N CYS A 185 11.32 -7.23 -10.12
CA CYS A 185 10.60 -8.46 -10.41
C CYS A 185 11.51 -9.65 -10.64
N SER A 186 12.85 -9.52 -10.43
CA SER A 186 13.83 -10.54 -10.73
C SER A 186 13.73 -11.03 -12.18
N LYS A 187 14.65 -10.64 -13.04
CA LYS A 187 14.76 -11.02 -14.48
C LYS A 187 14.59 -12.52 -14.75
N LYS A 188 14.71 -13.35 -13.71
CA LYS A 188 14.55 -14.81 -13.79
C LYS A 188 13.12 -15.25 -14.09
N TYR A 189 12.12 -14.44 -13.76
CA TYR A 189 10.70 -14.83 -13.83
C TYR A 189 9.88 -13.97 -14.81
N PHE A 190 10.46 -12.93 -15.37
CA PHE A 190 9.80 -12.07 -16.35
C PHE A 190 10.58 -12.07 -17.64
N ASP A 191 9.93 -12.54 -18.71
CA ASP A 191 10.40 -12.35 -20.07
C ASP A 191 10.01 -10.92 -20.48
N LEU A 192 11.02 -10.06 -20.62
CA LEU A 192 10.84 -8.70 -21.14
C LEU A 192 10.82 -8.76 -22.68
N ALA A 193 9.85 -9.47 -23.26
CA ALA A 193 9.63 -9.46 -24.69
C ALA A 193 8.80 -8.26 -25.10
#